data_1ceee3b8366d441eaebb3a83644d75ce
#
_entry.id   1ceee3b8366d441eaebb3a83644d75ce
#
_cell.length_a   1.000
_cell.length_b   1.000
_cell.length_c   1.000
_cell.angle_alpha   90.00
_cell.angle_beta   90.00
_cell.angle_gamma   90.00
#
_symmetry.space_group_name_H-M   'P 1'
#
loop_
_entity.id
_entity.type
_entity.pdbx_description
1 polymer ?
#
loop_
_entity_poly.entity_id
_entity_poly.type
_entity_poly.pdbx_seq_one_letter_code
_entity_poly.pdbx_strand_id
1 'polypeptide(L)'
;MESYSGKVVIQQRVLPSYRASLFEEIADRCPNGFSLFVGEPREEEAIKTAASLTSGRLVKADNQHFFRGKYYFCKQKGFVEMLEDFQPDALIIEANPRNISTPSAINWMHAHGKKVSGWGLGAPPINGLFTNFRKNRRQKLYASLDSIVSYSQRGADEYRSMGFPKNKIFVAYNAAAPAPKGSLPK
;
A
#
# COMPACT_ATOMS: atom_id res chain seq x y z
N MET A 1 -11.33 9.25 18.79
CA MET A 1 -10.19 8.87 17.88
C MET A 1 -9.93 10.04 16.96
N GLU A 2 -8.66 10.36 16.73
CA GLU A 2 -8.28 11.50 15.88
C GLU A 2 -8.63 11.23 14.41
N SER A 3 -9.08 12.25 13.70
CA SER A 3 -9.30 12.26 12.25
C SER A 3 -8.14 12.96 11.54
N TYR A 4 -7.87 12.59 10.31
CA TYR A 4 -6.87 13.24 9.46
C TYR A 4 -7.56 14.25 8.53
N SER A 5 -7.20 15.50 8.63
CA SER A 5 -7.83 16.60 7.89
C SER A 5 -7.38 16.74 6.41
N GLY A 6 -6.42 15.95 5.95
CA GLY A 6 -5.98 15.93 4.56
C GLY A 6 -6.72 14.88 3.72
N LYS A 7 -6.62 15.00 2.40
CA LYS A 7 -7.06 13.96 1.47
C LYS A 7 -6.05 12.82 1.43
N VAL A 8 -6.51 11.58 1.51
CA VAL A 8 -5.65 10.39 1.52
C VAL A 8 -5.93 9.49 0.32
N VAL A 9 -4.88 9.05 -0.33
CA VAL A 9 -4.95 7.94 -1.28
C VAL A 9 -4.20 6.74 -0.71
N ILE A 10 -4.82 5.57 -0.78
CA ILE A 10 -4.15 4.30 -0.55
C ILE A 10 -4.11 3.51 -1.86
N GLN A 11 -2.93 3.03 -2.23
CA GLN A 11 -2.76 2.12 -3.37
C GLN A 11 -2.56 0.70 -2.86
N GLN A 12 -3.34 -0.23 -3.41
CA GLN A 12 -3.18 -1.67 -3.24
C GLN A 12 -3.23 -2.35 -4.61
N ARG A 13 -2.56 -3.50 -4.76
CA ARG A 13 -2.65 -4.26 -6.01
C ARG A 13 -4.08 -4.77 -6.25
N VAL A 14 -4.71 -5.28 -5.20
CA VAL A 14 -6.09 -5.78 -5.19
C VAL A 14 -6.76 -5.45 -3.86
N LEU A 15 -8.08 -5.40 -3.85
CA LEU A 15 -8.87 -5.28 -2.61
C LEU A 15 -9.58 -6.61 -2.32
N PRO A 16 -9.00 -7.50 -1.51
CA PRO A 16 -9.73 -8.68 -1.04
C PRO A 16 -10.95 -8.27 -0.22
N SER A 17 -12.09 -8.94 -0.42
CA SER A 17 -13.37 -8.59 0.21
C SER A 17 -13.30 -8.52 1.74
N TYR A 18 -12.50 -9.39 2.36
CA TYR A 18 -12.32 -9.42 3.83
C TYR A 18 -11.57 -8.20 4.39
N ARG A 19 -10.92 -7.40 3.53
CA ARG A 19 -10.20 -6.16 3.95
C ARG A 19 -11.03 -4.90 3.71
N ALA A 20 -12.18 -4.98 3.08
CA ALA A 20 -12.99 -3.80 2.77
C ALA A 20 -13.33 -3.00 4.03
N SER A 21 -13.72 -3.65 5.14
CA SER A 21 -14.04 -3.01 6.41
C SER A 21 -12.91 -2.17 7.00
N LEU A 22 -11.64 -2.58 6.80
CA LEU A 22 -10.49 -1.78 7.23
C LEU A 22 -10.41 -0.46 6.46
N PHE A 23 -10.66 -0.49 5.15
CA PHE A 23 -10.60 0.73 4.33
C PHE A 23 -11.80 1.63 4.55
N GLU A 24 -12.98 1.08 4.88
CA GLU A 24 -14.13 1.88 5.35
C GLU A 24 -13.79 2.63 6.64
N GLU A 25 -13.22 1.96 7.63
CA GLU A 25 -12.77 2.57 8.89
C GLU A 25 -11.72 3.67 8.68
N ILE A 26 -10.82 3.51 7.71
CA ILE A 26 -9.85 4.55 7.37
C ILE A 26 -10.54 5.72 6.67
N ALA A 27 -11.46 5.45 5.74
CA ALA A 27 -12.21 6.45 5.01
C ALA A 27 -13.03 7.35 5.95
N ASP A 28 -13.71 6.76 6.94
CA ASP A 28 -14.49 7.47 7.97
C ASP A 28 -13.64 8.45 8.80
N ARG A 29 -12.32 8.23 8.83
CA ARG A 29 -11.36 9.11 9.53
C ARG A 29 -10.69 10.15 8.65
N CYS A 30 -11.05 10.19 7.39
CA CYS A 30 -10.53 11.14 6.40
C CYS A 30 -11.68 12.00 5.85
N PRO A 31 -12.25 12.93 6.67
CA PRO A 31 -13.46 13.67 6.30
C PRO A 31 -13.29 14.55 5.06
N ASN A 32 -12.07 14.94 4.72
CA ASN A 32 -11.80 15.77 3.54
C ASN A 32 -11.58 14.94 2.26
N GLY A 33 -11.60 13.61 2.36
CA GLY A 33 -11.59 12.69 1.24
C GLY A 33 -10.62 11.52 1.39
N PHE A 34 -11.10 10.37 0.98
CA PHE A 34 -10.35 9.13 0.90
C PHE A 34 -10.58 8.46 -0.45
N SER A 35 -9.51 7.99 -1.07
CA SER A 35 -9.59 7.20 -2.28
C SER A 35 -8.70 5.96 -2.19
N LEU A 36 -9.26 4.82 -2.56
CA LEU A 36 -8.55 3.55 -2.65
C LEU A 36 -8.33 3.19 -4.12
N PHE A 37 -7.08 3.16 -4.57
CA PHE A 37 -6.68 2.79 -5.92
C PHE A 37 -6.27 1.33 -5.96
N VAL A 38 -7.05 0.49 -6.64
CA VAL A 38 -6.89 -0.97 -6.68
C VAL A 38 -7.24 -1.51 -8.05
N GLY A 39 -6.58 -2.60 -8.44
CA GLY A 39 -6.97 -3.34 -9.64
C GLY A 39 -7.52 -4.73 -9.32
N GLU A 40 -7.79 -5.50 -10.36
CA GLU A 40 -8.26 -6.85 -10.23
C GLU A 40 -7.10 -7.86 -10.10
N PRO A 41 -7.30 -8.99 -9.39
CA PRO A 41 -6.33 -10.07 -9.33
C PRO A 41 -6.22 -10.76 -10.69
N ARG A 42 -5.22 -11.62 -10.85
CA ARG A 42 -5.18 -12.58 -11.95
C ARG A 42 -6.23 -13.67 -11.71
N GLU A 43 -6.78 -14.22 -12.77
CA GLU A 43 -7.82 -15.26 -12.69
C GLU A 43 -7.40 -16.47 -11.83
N GLU A 44 -6.12 -16.87 -11.96
CA GLU A 44 -5.57 -18.00 -11.21
C GLU A 44 -5.37 -17.75 -9.70
N GLU A 45 -5.48 -16.50 -9.23
CA GLU A 45 -5.28 -16.17 -7.80
C GLU A 45 -6.52 -16.47 -6.95
N ALA A 46 -7.68 -16.67 -7.54
CA ALA A 46 -8.94 -16.99 -6.86
C ALA A 46 -9.28 -16.04 -5.68
N ILE A 47 -8.87 -14.76 -5.78
CA ILE A 47 -9.13 -13.75 -4.76
C ILE A 47 -10.49 -13.14 -5.00
N LYS A 48 -11.41 -13.32 -4.04
CA LYS A 48 -12.69 -12.60 -4.05
C LYS A 48 -12.45 -11.13 -3.69
N THR A 49 -12.76 -10.21 -4.61
CA THR A 49 -12.58 -8.77 -4.43
C THR A 49 -13.87 -8.08 -3.97
N ALA A 50 -13.74 -6.92 -3.32
CA ALA A 50 -14.86 -6.03 -3.05
C ALA A 50 -15.13 -5.15 -4.29
N ALA A 51 -16.40 -4.96 -4.61
CA ALA A 51 -16.83 -4.19 -5.78
C ALA A 51 -16.86 -2.67 -5.54
N SER A 52 -17.11 -2.25 -4.29
CA SER A 52 -17.26 -0.84 -3.89
C SER A 52 -16.84 -0.65 -2.43
N LEU A 53 -16.67 0.60 -2.03
CA LEU A 53 -16.63 1.07 -0.65
C LEU A 53 -17.87 1.94 -0.39
N THR A 54 -18.32 1.98 0.85
CA THR A 54 -19.47 2.80 1.29
C THR A 54 -19.03 4.22 1.64
N SER A 55 -17.92 4.33 2.38
CA SER A 55 -17.44 5.61 2.94
C SER A 55 -16.34 6.27 2.13
N GLY A 56 -15.77 5.59 1.13
CA GLY A 56 -14.63 6.09 0.35
C GLY A 56 -14.80 5.90 -1.16
N ARG A 57 -14.01 6.62 -1.93
CA ARG A 57 -13.94 6.44 -3.39
C ARG A 57 -13.09 5.21 -3.72
N LEU A 58 -13.66 4.21 -4.37
CA LEU A 58 -12.92 3.09 -4.96
C LEU A 58 -12.61 3.40 -6.43
N VAL A 59 -11.34 3.49 -6.77
CA VAL A 59 -10.87 3.70 -8.15
C VAL A 59 -10.23 2.42 -8.67
N LYS A 60 -10.79 1.88 -9.73
CA LYS A 60 -10.28 0.64 -10.35
C LYS A 60 -9.14 0.94 -11.32
N ALA A 61 -7.99 0.34 -11.05
CA ALA A 61 -6.83 0.35 -11.93
C ALA A 61 -6.92 -0.79 -12.97
N ASP A 62 -6.38 -0.56 -14.15
CA ASP A 62 -6.08 -1.64 -15.09
C ASP A 62 -4.74 -2.30 -14.69
N ASN A 63 -4.82 -3.47 -14.04
CA ASN A 63 -3.67 -4.25 -13.63
C ASN A 63 -3.08 -5.02 -14.81
N GLN A 64 -1.92 -4.61 -15.29
CA GLN A 64 -1.13 -5.36 -16.26
C GLN A 64 -0.12 -6.25 -15.52
N HIS A 65 -0.24 -7.54 -15.69
CA HIS A 65 0.59 -8.54 -15.03
C HIS A 65 1.67 -9.07 -15.98
N PHE A 66 2.93 -9.02 -15.53
CA PHE A 66 4.08 -9.48 -16.30
C PHE A 66 4.76 -10.61 -15.55
N PHE A 67 5.11 -11.68 -16.25
CA PHE A 67 5.77 -12.87 -15.75
C PHE A 67 5.00 -13.57 -14.61
N ARG A 68 5.62 -14.58 -13.98
CA ARG A 68 5.02 -15.37 -12.89
C ARG A 68 6.03 -15.62 -11.76
N GLY A 69 5.53 -16.07 -10.62
CA GLY A 69 6.31 -16.46 -9.46
C GLY A 69 7.27 -15.36 -8.98
N LYS A 70 8.53 -15.68 -8.81
CA LYS A 70 9.56 -14.74 -8.29
C LYS A 70 9.92 -13.59 -9.23
N TYR A 71 9.57 -13.69 -10.51
CA TYR A 71 9.82 -12.67 -11.53
C TYR A 71 8.59 -11.81 -11.84
N TYR A 72 7.51 -12.03 -11.15
CA TYR A 72 6.27 -11.28 -11.31
C TYR A 72 6.44 -9.78 -11.08
N PHE A 73 5.81 -8.98 -11.95
CA PHE A 73 5.62 -7.55 -11.83
C PHE A 73 4.18 -7.17 -12.16
N CYS A 74 3.73 -6.06 -11.60
CA CYS A 74 2.44 -5.47 -11.88
C CYS A 74 2.61 -4.00 -12.29
N LYS A 75 1.92 -3.58 -13.36
CA LYS A 75 1.73 -2.17 -13.72
C LYS A 75 0.26 -1.84 -13.53
N GLN A 76 -0.04 -0.89 -12.68
CA GLN A 76 -1.38 -0.33 -12.52
C GLN A 76 -1.48 0.94 -13.37
N LYS A 77 -2.26 0.89 -14.47
CA LYS A 77 -2.48 2.07 -15.30
C LYS A 77 -3.42 3.06 -14.61
N GLY A 78 -3.33 4.32 -14.98
CA GLY A 78 -4.18 5.39 -14.46
C GLY A 78 -3.77 5.89 -13.06
N PHE A 79 -2.59 5.50 -12.53
CA PHE A 79 -2.23 5.86 -11.17
C PHE A 79 -1.89 7.34 -11.03
N VAL A 80 -1.10 7.92 -11.93
CA VAL A 80 -0.74 9.35 -11.89
C VAL A 80 -1.96 10.20 -12.23
N GLU A 81 -2.71 9.81 -13.23
CA GLU A 81 -3.97 10.46 -13.65
C GLU A 81 -4.97 10.54 -12.50
N MET A 82 -5.08 9.49 -11.69
CA MET A 82 -5.92 9.49 -10.50
C MET A 82 -5.39 10.44 -9.42
N LEU A 83 -4.08 10.55 -9.24
CA LEU A 83 -3.48 11.51 -8.31
C LEU A 83 -3.73 12.96 -8.77
N GLU A 84 -3.64 13.21 -10.07
CA GLU A 84 -3.95 14.52 -10.67
C GLU A 84 -5.42 14.92 -10.48
N ASP A 85 -6.35 13.97 -10.64
CA ASP A 85 -7.78 14.21 -10.42
C ASP A 85 -8.13 14.41 -8.95
N PHE A 86 -7.60 13.58 -8.06
CA PHE A 86 -7.97 13.59 -6.65
C PHE A 86 -7.21 14.61 -5.81
N GLN A 87 -5.97 14.96 -6.19
CA GLN A 87 -5.08 15.90 -5.49
C GLN A 87 -4.90 15.56 -4.00
N PRO A 88 -4.33 14.37 -3.67
CA PRO A 88 -4.17 13.96 -2.28
C PRO A 88 -3.10 14.76 -1.55
N ASP A 89 -3.23 14.83 -0.22
CA ASP A 89 -2.21 15.38 0.69
C ASP A 89 -1.23 14.30 1.17
N ALA A 90 -1.69 13.05 1.22
CA ALA A 90 -0.86 11.90 1.57
C ALA A 90 -1.17 10.69 0.69
N LEU A 91 -0.13 9.95 0.35
CA LEU A 91 -0.22 8.70 -0.40
C LEU A 91 0.37 7.56 0.43
N ILE A 92 -0.39 6.47 0.56
CA ILE A 92 0.09 5.22 1.15
C ILE A 92 0.12 4.16 0.05
N ILE A 93 1.28 3.55 -0.16
CA ILE A 93 1.48 2.54 -1.21
C ILE A 93 1.88 1.19 -0.63
N GLU A 94 1.56 0.12 -1.32
CA GLU A 94 2.23 -1.15 -1.03
C GLU A 94 3.75 -0.99 -1.16
N ALA A 95 4.49 -1.26 -0.09
CA ALA A 95 5.96 -1.23 -0.09
C ALA A 95 6.55 -2.42 -0.88
N ASN A 96 6.02 -2.65 -2.08
CA ASN A 96 6.32 -3.78 -2.94
C ASN A 96 7.04 -3.33 -4.21
N PRO A 97 8.35 -3.63 -4.36
CA PRO A 97 9.13 -3.22 -5.54
C PRO A 97 8.69 -3.90 -6.85
N ARG A 98 7.74 -4.85 -6.79
CA ARG A 98 7.16 -5.48 -7.99
C ARG A 98 6.09 -4.62 -8.65
N ASN A 99 5.57 -3.61 -7.98
CA ASN A 99 4.68 -2.63 -8.59
C ASN A 99 5.52 -1.58 -9.33
N ILE A 100 5.43 -1.59 -10.67
CA ILE A 100 6.26 -0.72 -11.52
C ILE A 100 5.65 0.66 -11.79
N SER A 101 4.40 0.90 -11.38
CA SER A 101 3.76 2.22 -11.45
C SER A 101 4.10 3.11 -10.24
N THR A 102 4.53 2.52 -9.14
CA THR A 102 4.82 3.22 -7.88
C THR A 102 5.85 4.34 -8.01
N PRO A 103 6.99 4.18 -8.73
CA PRO A 103 7.97 5.26 -8.84
C PRO A 103 7.41 6.55 -9.46
N SER A 104 6.58 6.45 -10.49
CA SER A 104 5.96 7.62 -11.12
C SER A 104 5.01 8.34 -10.16
N ALA A 105 4.22 7.59 -9.38
CA ALA A 105 3.31 8.15 -8.38
C ALA A 105 4.09 8.84 -7.24
N ILE A 106 5.18 8.25 -6.76
CA ILE A 106 6.05 8.87 -5.73
C ILE A 106 6.64 10.18 -6.26
N ASN A 107 7.18 10.16 -7.48
CA ASN A 107 7.75 11.35 -8.10
C ASN A 107 6.71 12.46 -8.26
N TRP A 108 5.49 12.12 -8.65
CA TRP A 108 4.39 13.08 -8.76
C TRP A 108 4.09 13.71 -7.39
N MET A 109 3.92 12.90 -6.33
CA MET A 109 3.67 13.40 -4.97
C MET A 109 4.77 14.33 -4.49
N HIS A 110 6.03 13.95 -4.65
CA HIS A 110 7.17 14.76 -4.22
C HIS A 110 7.29 16.06 -5.02
N ALA A 111 7.02 16.05 -6.33
CA ALA A 111 6.99 17.25 -7.16
C ALA A 111 5.92 18.26 -6.69
N HIS A 112 4.87 17.79 -6.01
CA HIS A 112 3.82 18.63 -5.42
C HIS A 112 4.03 18.89 -3.91
N GLY A 113 5.22 18.59 -3.36
CA GLY A 113 5.52 18.78 -1.93
C GLY A 113 4.77 17.87 -0.97
N LYS A 114 4.18 16.78 -1.48
CA LYS A 114 3.35 15.84 -0.72
C LYS A 114 4.15 14.64 -0.22
N LYS A 115 3.61 13.91 0.77
CA LYS A 115 4.29 12.81 1.46
C LYS A 115 3.81 11.44 1.01
N VAL A 116 4.74 10.47 0.99
CA VAL A 116 4.46 9.08 0.62
C VAL A 116 4.91 8.14 1.71
N SER A 117 3.97 7.32 2.20
CA SER A 117 4.24 6.23 3.13
C SER A 117 4.20 4.87 2.43
N GLY A 118 5.16 4.02 2.73
CA GLY A 118 5.07 2.61 2.34
C GLY A 118 4.27 1.80 3.36
N TRP A 119 3.53 0.79 2.92
CA TRP A 119 2.84 -0.16 3.79
C TRP A 119 3.19 -1.59 3.40
N GLY A 120 3.80 -2.36 4.34
CA GLY A 120 4.32 -3.67 3.98
C GLY A 120 4.64 -4.63 5.13
N LEU A 121 4.94 -5.85 4.74
CA LEU A 121 5.22 -6.97 5.65
C LEU A 121 6.63 -6.95 6.24
N GLY A 122 7.54 -6.14 5.68
CA GLY A 122 8.95 -6.16 6.00
C GLY A 122 9.83 -6.31 4.76
N ALA A 123 11.09 -6.59 4.96
CA ALA A 123 12.12 -6.67 3.93
C ALA A 123 12.90 -7.99 3.98
N PRO A 124 12.26 -9.14 3.78
CA PRO A 124 12.92 -10.44 3.91
C PRO A 124 14.11 -10.57 2.94
N PRO A 125 15.08 -11.43 3.25
CA PRO A 125 16.23 -11.68 2.39
C PRO A 125 15.83 -12.04 0.94
N ILE A 126 16.56 -11.50 -0.02
CA ILE A 126 16.37 -11.80 -1.44
C ILE A 126 17.47 -12.75 -1.87
N ASN A 127 17.09 -13.93 -2.35
CA ASN A 127 18.01 -14.96 -2.84
C ASN A 127 17.67 -15.37 -4.28
N GLY A 128 18.61 -16.02 -4.97
CA GLY A 128 18.44 -16.58 -6.31
C GLY A 128 18.90 -15.63 -7.43
N LEU A 129 18.46 -15.92 -8.65
CA LEU A 129 18.85 -15.15 -9.84
C LEU A 129 18.43 -13.68 -9.73
N PHE A 130 19.23 -12.78 -10.30
CA PHE A 130 19.02 -11.33 -10.31
C PHE A 130 18.90 -10.69 -8.91
N THR A 131 19.53 -11.30 -7.89
CA THR A 131 19.50 -10.82 -6.50
C THR A 131 19.90 -9.34 -6.39
N ASN A 132 21.00 -8.94 -7.04
CA ASN A 132 21.50 -7.56 -6.98
C ASN A 132 20.51 -6.56 -7.62
N PHE A 133 19.93 -6.90 -8.76
CA PHE A 133 18.91 -6.08 -9.40
C PHE A 133 17.68 -5.91 -8.51
N ARG A 134 17.19 -7.00 -7.91
CA ARG A 134 16.02 -6.99 -7.01
C ARG A 134 16.31 -6.24 -5.71
N LYS A 135 17.51 -6.38 -5.14
CA LYS A 135 17.95 -5.60 -3.97
C LYS A 135 18.02 -4.11 -4.31
N ASN A 136 18.61 -3.74 -5.43
CA ASN A 136 18.72 -2.34 -5.86
C ASN A 136 17.35 -1.70 -6.08
N ARG A 137 16.41 -2.39 -6.76
CA ARG A 137 15.04 -1.90 -6.91
C ARG A 137 14.36 -1.67 -5.56
N ARG A 138 14.51 -2.60 -4.62
CA ARG A 138 13.95 -2.49 -3.27
C ARG A 138 14.55 -1.32 -2.51
N GLN A 139 15.87 -1.15 -2.56
CA GLN A 139 16.55 -0.02 -1.93
C GLN A 139 16.09 1.33 -2.52
N LYS A 140 16.00 1.43 -3.85
CA LYS A 140 15.50 2.65 -4.52
C LYS A 140 14.07 3.00 -4.09
N LEU A 141 13.18 2.00 -4.02
CA LEU A 141 11.82 2.22 -3.54
C LEU A 141 11.83 2.73 -2.10
N TYR A 142 12.53 2.06 -1.18
CA TYR A 142 12.52 2.45 0.22
C TYR A 142 13.19 3.82 0.45
N ALA A 143 14.27 4.13 -0.28
CA ALA A 143 14.90 5.43 -0.21
C ALA A 143 14.00 6.59 -0.70
N SER A 144 12.99 6.29 -1.51
CA SER A 144 12.02 7.28 -2.00
C SER A 144 10.80 7.45 -1.10
N LEU A 145 10.69 6.73 0.03
CA LEU A 145 9.58 6.85 0.97
C LEU A 145 9.90 7.82 2.09
N ASP A 146 8.93 8.63 2.49
CA ASP A 146 9.03 9.53 3.66
C ASP A 146 8.87 8.77 4.98
N SER A 147 8.07 7.71 5.01
CA SER A 147 7.84 6.83 6.16
C SER A 147 7.42 5.43 5.72
N ILE A 148 7.40 4.49 6.65
CA ILE A 148 6.96 3.12 6.42
C ILE A 148 6.06 2.63 7.55
N VAL A 149 4.95 2.00 7.19
CA VAL A 149 4.06 1.27 8.11
C VAL A 149 4.29 -0.22 7.93
N SER A 150 4.72 -0.88 8.99
CA SER A 150 4.92 -2.32 9.00
C SER A 150 3.75 -3.04 9.66
N TYR A 151 3.36 -4.19 9.11
CA TYR A 151 2.33 -5.03 9.70
C TYR A 151 2.76 -5.75 11.00
N SER A 152 4.05 -5.72 11.34
CA SER A 152 4.58 -6.40 12.51
C SER A 152 5.86 -5.76 13.02
N GLN A 153 6.20 -6.04 14.28
CA GLN A 153 7.47 -5.63 14.86
C GLN A 153 8.66 -6.22 14.10
N ARG A 154 8.57 -7.51 13.73
CA ARG A 154 9.61 -8.18 12.93
C ARG A 154 9.84 -7.46 11.60
N GLY A 155 8.78 -7.10 10.88
CA GLY A 155 8.91 -6.35 9.64
C GLY A 155 9.53 -4.96 9.84
N ALA A 156 9.22 -4.29 10.94
CA ALA A 156 9.85 -3.02 11.31
C ALA A 156 11.36 -3.19 11.56
N ASP A 157 11.78 -4.28 12.22
CA ASP A 157 13.19 -4.59 12.45
C ASP A 157 13.94 -4.91 11.14
N GLU A 158 13.28 -5.60 10.21
CA GLU A 158 13.82 -5.84 8.87
C GLU A 158 14.03 -4.53 8.09
N TYR A 159 13.11 -3.55 8.16
CA TYR A 159 13.30 -2.23 7.57
C TYR A 159 14.44 -1.45 8.21
N ARG A 160 14.57 -1.52 9.56
CA ARG A 160 15.71 -0.90 10.27
C ARG A 160 17.04 -1.49 9.83
N SER A 161 17.12 -2.81 9.71
CA SER A 161 18.34 -3.50 9.28
C SER A 161 18.79 -3.14 7.86
N MET A 162 17.86 -2.63 7.04
CA MET A 162 18.15 -2.07 5.72
C MET A 162 18.54 -0.59 5.72
N GLY A 163 18.62 0.04 6.91
CA GLY A 163 19.00 1.44 7.04
C GLY A 163 17.83 2.42 7.00
N PHE A 164 16.58 1.97 7.05
CA PHE A 164 15.46 2.90 7.12
C PHE A 164 15.42 3.58 8.49
N PRO A 165 15.24 4.93 8.60
CA PRO A 165 15.30 5.65 9.86
C PRO A 165 14.25 5.17 10.86
N LYS A 166 14.67 4.86 12.10
CA LYS A 166 13.78 4.32 13.15
C LYS A 166 12.57 5.21 13.44
N ASN A 167 12.76 6.52 13.45
CA ASN A 167 11.70 7.51 13.71
C ASN A 167 10.71 7.68 12.56
N LYS A 168 10.93 7.01 11.42
CA LYS A 168 10.04 6.99 10.25
C LYS A 168 9.40 5.63 10.03
N ILE A 169 9.56 4.69 10.96
CA ILE A 169 8.94 3.36 10.92
C ILE A 169 7.85 3.29 11.98
N PHE A 170 6.66 2.96 11.54
CA PHE A 170 5.48 2.77 12.38
C PHE A 170 5.02 1.32 12.30
N VAL A 171 4.44 0.80 13.38
CA VAL A 171 3.86 -0.55 13.40
C VAL A 171 2.35 -0.42 13.54
N ALA A 172 1.63 -0.96 12.54
CA ALA A 172 0.19 -1.13 12.57
C ALA A 172 -0.11 -2.60 12.24
N TYR A 173 -0.51 -3.36 13.24
CA TYR A 173 -0.80 -4.78 13.07
C TYR A 173 -1.94 -4.98 12.09
N ASN A 174 -1.76 -5.96 11.20
CA ASN A 174 -2.75 -6.26 10.17
C ASN A 174 -3.98 -6.90 10.81
N ALA A 175 -5.11 -6.21 10.74
CA ALA A 175 -6.40 -6.73 11.17
C ALA A 175 -7.21 -7.16 9.93
N ALA A 176 -7.70 -8.39 9.95
CA ALA A 176 -8.51 -8.96 8.87
C ALA A 176 -10.02 -8.93 9.17
N ALA A 177 -10.40 -8.60 10.41
CA ALA A 177 -11.79 -8.54 10.85
C ALA A 177 -11.97 -7.42 11.89
N PRO A 178 -13.17 -6.84 12.00
CA PRO A 178 -13.48 -5.93 13.08
C PRO A 178 -13.34 -6.62 14.45
N ALA A 179 -13.05 -5.85 15.48
CA ALA A 179 -13.01 -6.37 16.84
C ALA A 179 -14.36 -7.02 17.20
N PRO A 180 -14.36 -8.17 17.90
CA PRO A 180 -15.60 -8.80 18.31
C PRO A 180 -16.40 -7.86 19.22
N LYS A 181 -17.70 -7.75 18.93
CA LYS A 181 -18.64 -6.99 19.76
C LYS A 181 -19.13 -7.91 20.88
N GLY A 182 -18.68 -7.66 22.12
CA GLY A 182 -19.09 -8.42 23.30
C GLY A 182 -17.91 -8.93 24.13
N SER A 183 -18.22 -9.55 25.28
CA SER A 183 -17.22 -10.22 26.14
C SER A 183 -16.68 -11.47 25.45
N LEU A 184 -15.38 -11.68 25.48
CA LEU A 184 -14.79 -12.95 25.04
C LEU A 184 -15.41 -14.10 25.83
N PRO A 185 -15.73 -15.26 25.20
CA PRO A 185 -16.11 -16.44 25.92
C PRO A 185 -14.98 -16.83 26.89
N LYS A 186 -15.39 -17.15 28.13
CA LYS A 186 -14.49 -17.62 29.19
C LYS A 186 -13.95 -19.00 28.87
#